data_317f66db7c671429ebde242277e9693f
#
_entry.id   317f66db7c671429ebde242277e9693f
#
_cell.length_a   1.000
_cell.length_b   1.000
_cell.length_c   1.000
_cell.angle_alpha   90.00
_cell.angle_beta   90.00
_cell.angle_gamma   90.00
#
_symmetry.space_group_name_H-M   'P 1'
#
loop_
_entity.id
_entity.type
_entity.pdbx_description
1 polymer ?
#
loop_
_entity_poly.entity_id
_entity_poly.type
_entity_poly.pdbx_seq_one_letter_code
_entity_poly.pdbx_strand_id
1 'polypeptide(L)'
;MKRFLSGLLCVCILLSGCAGGPHQLTQTDPLETQTQPSAPAVPLLEQGVAVGESGNLLYIPNDDVEDMICPEVRLFGNGLLLSSFNRNQYFLRHISLDNGALLGECTIPASPVVKVCIGDGCIGLLDSATNRIHLLGEDLTVQSTQTIEVEGDRWYLNPGLDVLYHFDYDKGLLTRDIQTGQEHWLVENAVFTRIIGSETEYLLFEYTDGDSQRTYVRCLELSTGTMEKVPISGPISTGIRRGETWLLHKAGANREYILIDEGNSSSFTWEQSAVTLLAPRKHLLLTDQSGRNLQLYDIQGRFVSACTLPNAEYATAGTDLVWSGYWDGYFFTDTVEGACRLMFWDIAPETQGEDLVLTPEEQPHKAQPILEGALYERAEALSEQFGVKILIGEQCESEYSHYNTYHLTNPTVVSDALDVLETSVGRYPEGFFRQLPHGPFEHIQLELVGGLSLKDGTANQPGDAAAFVQEQDGYICIVMDGFLLRTETLYHEFSHVIDRRLSWDATVRADAFYSEEGWLSLQPEGFVYAMSYTDMPEQTRHYLESGYFDSDYSMTYPTEDRATLFAAAMTQAPLMEESPGMQKKMDYYARCIRDCFDTEGWPEVTAWELILK
;
A
#
# COMPACT_ATOMS: atom_id res chain seq x y z
N MET A 1 -8.55 1.64 25.63
CA MET A 1 -8.68 0.27 25.08
C MET A 1 -8.11 0.30 23.67
N LYS A 2 -7.18 -0.58 23.42
CA LYS A 2 -6.26 -0.50 22.28
C LYS A 2 -6.93 -0.92 20.99
N ARG A 3 -6.92 -0.06 20.00
CA ARG A 3 -7.41 -0.36 18.68
C ARG A 3 -6.30 -0.97 17.85
N PHE A 4 -6.57 -2.17 17.34
CA PHE A 4 -5.76 -2.77 16.31
C PHE A 4 -6.12 -2.13 14.97
N LEU A 5 -5.21 -1.33 14.43
CA LEU A 5 -5.20 -1.11 13.00
C LEU A 5 -4.50 -2.34 12.40
N SER A 6 -5.22 -3.11 11.63
CA SER A 6 -4.62 -4.09 10.73
C SER A 6 -3.73 -3.30 9.76
N GLY A 7 -2.44 -3.32 10.05
CA GLY A 7 -1.45 -2.63 9.26
C GLY A 7 -1.22 -3.34 7.95
N LEU A 8 -2.10 -3.15 7.00
CA LEU A 8 -1.87 -3.51 5.61
C LEU A 8 -2.79 -2.75 4.65
N LEU A 9 -3.37 -1.64 5.08
CA LEU A 9 -4.28 -0.90 4.21
C LEU A 9 -3.80 0.51 3.91
N CYS A 10 -2.58 0.83 4.18
CA CYS A 10 -2.16 2.21 4.17
C CYS A 10 -1.31 2.63 2.99
N VAL A 11 -1.34 1.94 1.88
CA VAL A 11 -0.70 2.48 0.67
C VAL A 11 -1.70 2.82 -0.42
N CYS A 12 -2.98 2.52 -0.21
CA CYS A 12 -4.01 2.81 -1.20
C CYS A 12 -4.67 4.18 -1.05
N ILE A 13 -4.04 5.12 -0.40
CA ILE A 13 -4.63 6.45 -0.32
C ILE A 13 -3.61 7.41 -0.84
N LEU A 14 -3.84 7.91 -2.00
CA LEU A 14 -3.61 9.31 -2.27
C LEU A 14 -3.91 9.66 -3.73
N LEU A 15 -4.74 10.64 -3.83
CA LEU A 15 -4.79 11.68 -4.84
C LEU A 15 -5.78 11.51 -5.98
N SER A 16 -7.04 11.77 -5.68
CA SER A 16 -7.89 12.42 -6.66
C SER A 16 -7.65 13.94 -6.59
N GLY A 17 -6.88 14.46 -7.54
CA GLY A 17 -6.60 15.89 -7.62
C GLY A 17 -7.85 16.69 -7.97
N CYS A 18 -8.15 17.69 -7.20
CA CYS A 18 -9.09 18.74 -7.56
C CYS A 18 -8.57 19.54 -8.75
N ALA A 19 -9.37 19.65 -9.80
CA ALA A 19 -9.17 20.62 -10.87
C ALA A 19 -9.29 22.04 -10.32
N GLY A 20 -8.19 22.59 -9.86
CA GLY A 20 -8.01 24.00 -9.57
C GLY A 20 -7.43 24.71 -10.79
N GLY A 21 -8.11 25.76 -11.27
CA GLY A 21 -7.67 26.57 -12.39
C GLY A 21 -6.28 27.19 -12.19
N PRO A 22 -5.67 27.73 -13.27
CA PRO A 22 -4.28 28.17 -13.24
C PRO A 22 -4.09 29.36 -12.31
N HIS A 23 -3.58 29.12 -11.12
CA HIS A 23 -2.98 30.17 -10.35
C HIS A 23 -1.57 30.43 -10.89
N GLN A 24 -1.35 31.67 -11.34
CA GLN A 24 -0.03 32.18 -11.63
C GLN A 24 0.86 32.02 -10.39
N LEU A 25 1.79 31.08 -10.48
CA LEU A 25 2.85 30.91 -9.51
C LEU A 25 3.76 32.14 -9.58
N THR A 26 3.69 32.97 -8.56
CA THR A 26 4.70 34.00 -8.29
C THR A 26 6.03 33.29 -8.00
N GLN A 27 7.11 33.85 -8.57
CA GLN A 27 8.49 33.44 -8.29
C GLN A 27 8.66 33.18 -6.79
N THR A 28 8.93 31.93 -6.44
CA THR A 28 9.26 31.52 -5.09
C THR A 28 10.69 31.93 -4.77
N ASP A 29 10.85 32.56 -3.61
CA ASP A 29 12.13 32.89 -3.00
C ASP A 29 13.04 31.64 -2.89
N PRO A 30 14.37 31.83 -2.87
CA PRO A 30 15.32 30.73 -2.72
C PRO A 30 15.06 29.98 -1.40
N LEU A 31 15.16 28.66 -1.42
CA LEU A 31 15.09 27.76 -0.27
C LEU A 31 15.99 28.31 0.86
N GLU A 32 15.38 28.72 1.95
CA GLU A 32 16.13 29.06 3.16
C GLU A 32 16.56 27.76 3.85
N THR A 33 17.81 27.39 3.69
CA THR A 33 18.48 26.41 4.54
C THR A 33 18.74 27.08 5.90
N GLN A 34 17.99 26.69 6.91
CA GLN A 34 18.29 27.12 8.28
C GLN A 34 19.38 26.19 8.86
N THR A 35 20.62 26.60 8.73
CA THR A 35 21.70 26.02 9.53
C THR A 35 21.73 26.72 10.89
N GLN A 36 21.16 26.11 11.92
CA GLN A 36 21.42 26.56 13.29
C GLN A 36 22.81 26.09 13.74
N PRO A 37 23.60 26.94 14.43
CA PRO A 37 24.81 26.49 15.05
C PRO A 37 24.47 25.53 16.19
N SER A 38 24.96 24.28 16.07
CA SER A 38 24.74 23.21 17.01
C SER A 38 25.12 23.56 18.45
N ALA A 39 24.18 23.35 19.37
CA ALA A 39 24.54 23.16 20.78
C ALA A 39 25.51 21.96 20.92
N PRO A 40 26.38 21.91 21.93
CA PRO A 40 27.27 20.77 22.11
C PRO A 40 26.44 19.49 22.21
N ALA A 41 26.72 18.57 21.31
CA ALA A 41 25.95 17.34 21.17
C ALA A 41 26.06 16.48 22.43
N VAL A 42 24.97 16.20 23.06
CA VAL A 42 24.87 15.12 24.05
C VAL A 42 24.74 13.81 23.25
N PRO A 43 25.57 12.78 23.55
CA PRO A 43 25.46 11.51 22.84
C PRO A 43 24.05 10.97 22.90
N LEU A 44 23.50 10.57 21.78
CA LEU A 44 22.13 10.06 21.65
C LEU A 44 21.83 8.94 22.65
N LEU A 45 22.81 8.07 22.91
CA LEU A 45 22.69 6.93 23.84
C LEU A 45 22.67 7.29 25.33
N GLU A 46 23.11 8.49 25.73
CA GLU A 46 23.03 8.94 27.12
C GLU A 46 21.66 9.53 27.50
N GLN A 47 20.81 9.81 26.51
CA GLN A 47 19.45 10.33 26.73
C GLN A 47 18.37 9.23 26.67
N GLY A 48 18.77 7.98 26.42
CA GLY A 48 17.84 6.88 26.19
C GLY A 48 17.05 6.47 27.44
N VAL A 49 15.75 6.28 27.26
CA VAL A 49 14.89 5.56 28.20
C VAL A 49 14.91 4.10 27.77
N ALA A 50 15.36 3.21 28.67
CA ALA A 50 15.29 1.76 28.42
C ALA A 50 13.82 1.33 28.25
N VAL A 51 13.51 0.70 27.14
CA VAL A 51 12.18 0.17 26.89
C VAL A 51 12.25 -1.36 26.80
N GLY A 52 11.85 -2.02 27.87
CA GLY A 52 11.83 -3.48 27.96
C GLY A 52 13.21 -4.12 27.95
N GLU A 53 13.26 -5.47 27.90
CA GLU A 53 14.50 -6.25 27.93
C GLU A 53 15.32 -6.19 26.64
N SER A 54 14.85 -5.49 25.59
CA SER A 54 15.45 -5.53 24.25
C SER A 54 15.42 -4.21 23.49
N GLY A 55 15.81 -3.10 24.06
CA GLY A 55 15.99 -1.89 23.26
C GLY A 55 16.21 -0.61 24.07
N ASN A 56 17.13 0.22 23.60
CA ASN A 56 17.31 1.59 24.06
C ASN A 56 16.47 2.53 23.21
N LEU A 57 15.60 3.30 23.83
CA LEU A 57 14.80 4.32 23.15
C LEU A 57 15.61 5.62 23.05
N LEU A 58 15.82 6.09 21.84
CA LEU A 58 16.38 7.41 21.57
C LEU A 58 15.23 8.34 21.17
N TYR A 59 15.01 9.35 21.97
CA TYR A 59 14.00 10.36 21.70
C TYR A 59 14.62 11.55 20.96
N ILE A 60 14.10 11.86 19.80
CA ILE A 60 14.41 13.09 19.09
C ILE A 60 13.17 13.98 19.26
N PRO A 61 13.23 14.98 20.15
CA PRO A 61 12.11 15.89 20.33
C PRO A 61 11.84 16.63 19.02
N ASN A 62 10.62 16.66 18.64
CA ASN A 62 10.16 17.40 17.48
C ASN A 62 9.17 18.45 17.95
N ASP A 63 9.69 19.42 18.72
CA ASP A 63 8.89 20.42 19.41
C ASP A 63 8.10 21.36 18.48
N ASP A 64 8.37 21.32 17.16
CA ASP A 64 7.85 22.29 16.22
C ASP A 64 6.92 21.69 15.14
N VAL A 65 6.60 20.39 15.16
CA VAL A 65 5.84 19.79 14.05
C VAL A 65 4.63 19.02 14.56
N GLU A 66 3.49 19.68 14.49
CA GLU A 66 2.17 19.04 14.55
C GLU A 66 1.95 18.20 13.27
N ASP A 67 1.40 17.00 13.39
CA ASP A 67 1.02 16.11 12.28
C ASP A 67 2.19 15.48 11.48
N MET A 68 3.27 15.03 12.12
CA MET A 68 4.30 14.26 11.41
C MET A 68 3.82 12.85 11.06
N ILE A 69 3.97 12.51 9.78
CA ILE A 69 3.80 11.14 9.29
C ILE A 69 5.11 10.38 9.52
N CYS A 70 5.00 9.09 9.80
CA CYS A 70 6.10 8.18 10.18
C CYS A 70 7.43 8.51 9.51
N PRO A 71 8.47 8.77 10.29
CA PRO A 71 9.78 9.03 9.75
C PRO A 71 10.42 7.74 9.23
N GLU A 72 11.11 7.84 8.12
CA GLU A 72 12.00 6.80 7.61
C GLU A 72 13.40 7.00 8.16
N VAL A 73 14.12 5.90 8.38
CA VAL A 73 15.55 5.91 8.74
C VAL A 73 16.36 5.17 7.69
N ARG A 74 17.48 5.77 7.28
CA ARG A 74 18.39 5.18 6.29
C ARG A 74 19.84 5.40 6.71
N LEU A 75 20.76 4.53 6.26
CA LEU A 75 22.20 4.81 6.38
C LEU A 75 22.60 5.85 5.34
N PHE A 76 23.39 6.83 5.79
CA PHE A 76 24.01 7.81 4.92
C PHE A 76 25.42 8.14 5.41
N GLY A 77 26.43 7.79 4.64
CA GLY A 77 27.82 7.89 5.08
C GLY A 77 28.07 7.15 6.39
N ASN A 78 28.60 7.83 7.39
CA ASN A 78 28.82 7.29 8.75
C ASN A 78 27.71 7.74 9.72
N GLY A 79 26.50 7.93 9.22
CA GLY A 79 25.38 8.43 10.01
C GLY A 79 24.04 7.84 9.64
N LEU A 80 23.01 8.30 10.33
CA LEU A 80 21.61 8.01 10.05
C LEU A 80 20.95 9.23 9.41
N LEU A 81 20.32 9.03 8.27
CA LEU A 81 19.43 10.00 7.67
C LEU A 81 18.01 9.69 8.15
N LEU A 82 17.43 10.62 8.88
CA LEU A 82 16.01 10.59 9.24
C LEU A 82 15.24 11.48 8.26
N SER A 83 14.21 10.95 7.67
CA SER A 83 13.31 11.70 6.81
C SER A 83 11.88 11.59 7.30
N SER A 84 11.18 12.70 7.34
CA SER A 84 9.78 12.77 7.74
C SER A 84 9.07 13.89 6.98
N PHE A 85 7.78 13.85 6.91
CA PHE A 85 7.02 14.90 6.25
C PHE A 85 5.75 15.24 7.03
N ASN A 86 5.30 16.47 6.88
CA ASN A 86 3.95 16.89 7.17
C ASN A 86 3.26 17.33 5.87
N ARG A 87 2.05 17.84 5.96
CA ARG A 87 1.24 18.24 4.78
C ARG A 87 1.93 19.20 3.81
N ASN A 88 2.91 19.98 4.25
CA ASN A 88 3.49 21.09 3.50
C ASN A 88 5.01 21.09 3.44
N GLN A 89 5.68 20.21 4.19
CA GLN A 89 7.12 20.24 4.35
C GLN A 89 7.69 18.84 4.50
N TYR A 90 8.87 18.66 3.96
CA TYR A 90 9.70 17.47 4.11
C TYR A 90 10.92 17.80 4.97
N PHE A 91 11.18 17.00 5.99
CA PHE A 91 12.25 17.21 6.98
C PHE A 91 13.30 16.13 6.82
N LEU A 92 14.57 16.55 6.82
CA LEU A 92 15.73 15.67 6.82
C LEU A 92 16.62 16.03 7.98
N ARG A 93 17.11 15.01 8.70
CA ARG A 93 18.15 15.14 9.73
C ARG A 93 19.23 14.10 9.52
N HIS A 94 20.47 14.51 9.51
CA HIS A 94 21.64 13.64 9.43
C HIS A 94 22.31 13.58 10.81
N ILE A 95 22.42 12.38 11.37
CA ILE A 95 22.90 12.16 12.74
C ILE A 95 24.08 11.22 12.69
N SER A 96 25.21 11.61 13.33
CA SER A 96 26.41 10.78 13.42
C SER A 96 26.17 9.51 14.22
N LEU A 97 26.56 8.35 13.69
CA LEU A 97 26.58 7.09 14.42
C LEU A 97 27.66 7.04 15.51
N ASP A 98 28.74 7.81 15.39
CA ASP A 98 29.84 7.76 16.35
C ASP A 98 29.50 8.40 17.70
N ASN A 99 28.74 9.49 17.68
CA ASN A 99 28.50 10.30 18.87
C ASN A 99 27.09 10.89 18.97
N GLY A 100 26.18 10.55 18.05
CA GLY A 100 24.83 11.08 18.04
C GLY A 100 24.70 12.58 17.73
N ALA A 101 25.75 13.21 17.22
CA ALA A 101 25.72 14.62 16.87
C ALA A 101 24.83 14.85 15.63
N LEU A 102 24.06 15.94 15.63
CA LEU A 102 23.40 16.41 14.43
C LEU A 102 24.46 16.95 13.46
N LEU A 103 24.60 16.28 12.31
CA LEU A 103 25.55 16.64 11.25
C LEU A 103 24.94 17.64 10.27
N GLY A 104 23.63 17.58 10.07
CA GLY A 104 22.91 18.47 9.19
C GLY A 104 21.40 18.36 9.40
N GLU A 105 20.69 19.43 9.03
CA GLU A 105 19.23 19.48 9.03
C GLU A 105 18.77 20.29 7.83
N CYS A 106 17.71 19.82 7.16
CA CYS A 106 17.12 20.51 6.01
C CYS A 106 15.60 20.39 6.06
N THR A 107 14.92 21.50 5.77
CA THR A 107 13.46 21.53 5.59
C THR A 107 13.16 22.04 4.20
N ILE A 108 12.38 21.27 3.45
CA ILE A 108 12.01 21.59 2.08
C ILE A 108 10.49 21.76 2.03
N PRO A 109 9.96 22.90 1.54
CA PRO A 109 8.56 22.99 1.17
C PRO A 109 8.30 21.98 0.06
N ALA A 110 7.57 20.93 0.34
CA ALA A 110 7.36 19.85 -0.61
C ALA A 110 5.99 19.22 -0.44
N SER A 111 5.53 18.60 -1.50
CA SER A 111 4.38 17.72 -1.44
C SER A 111 4.77 16.40 -0.75
N PRO A 112 3.80 15.60 -0.29
CA PRO A 112 4.06 14.29 0.31
C PRO A 112 4.68 13.26 -0.66
N VAL A 113 4.98 13.62 -1.90
CA VAL A 113 5.48 12.71 -2.95
C VAL A 113 6.98 12.93 -3.23
N VAL A 114 7.76 13.19 -2.21
CA VAL A 114 9.22 13.30 -2.34
C VAL A 114 9.85 11.93 -2.20
N LYS A 115 10.65 11.52 -3.20
CA LYS A 115 11.48 10.32 -3.13
C LYS A 115 12.91 10.71 -2.73
N VAL A 116 13.43 10.03 -1.72
CA VAL A 116 14.80 10.21 -1.25
C VAL A 116 15.69 9.17 -1.90
N CYS A 117 16.72 9.60 -2.60
CA CYS A 117 17.75 8.76 -3.19
C CYS A 117 19.09 9.06 -2.52
N ILE A 118 19.75 8.03 -2.00
CA ILE A 118 21.05 8.17 -1.34
C ILE A 118 22.14 7.83 -2.36
N GLY A 119 23.02 8.81 -2.60
CA GLY A 119 24.22 8.64 -3.40
C GLY A 119 25.48 8.58 -2.55
N ASP A 120 26.63 8.56 -3.20
CA ASP A 120 27.93 8.58 -2.53
C ASP A 120 28.25 10.01 -2.03
N GLY A 121 28.08 10.24 -0.74
CA GLY A 121 28.29 11.54 -0.09
C GLY A 121 27.27 12.64 -0.47
N CYS A 122 26.16 12.29 -1.08
CA CYS A 122 25.10 13.23 -1.44
C CYS A 122 23.73 12.58 -1.41
N ILE A 123 22.69 13.41 -1.36
CA ILE A 123 21.28 12.99 -1.36
C ILE A 123 20.56 13.67 -2.50
N GLY A 124 19.79 12.90 -3.26
CA GLY A 124 18.86 13.39 -4.25
C GLY A 124 17.42 13.37 -3.70
N LEU A 125 16.74 14.50 -3.73
CA LEU A 125 15.33 14.58 -3.44
C LEU A 125 14.57 14.85 -4.73
N LEU A 126 13.79 13.87 -5.15
CA LEU A 126 12.92 13.98 -6.30
C LEU A 126 11.53 14.41 -5.85
N ASP A 127 11.20 15.67 -6.08
CA ASP A 127 9.86 16.21 -5.85
C ASP A 127 9.06 16.18 -7.16
N SER A 128 8.26 15.15 -7.33
CA SER A 128 7.44 14.96 -8.52
C SER A 128 6.31 15.97 -8.64
N ALA A 129 5.83 16.55 -7.55
CA ALA A 129 4.75 17.55 -7.60
C ALA A 129 5.21 18.90 -8.15
N THR A 130 6.47 19.25 -7.92
CA THR A 130 7.07 20.49 -8.46
C THR A 130 8.00 20.25 -9.64
N ASN A 131 8.16 18.98 -10.05
CA ASN A 131 9.10 18.58 -11.11
C ASN A 131 10.53 19.06 -10.82
N ARG A 132 11.02 18.84 -9.61
CA ARG A 132 12.35 19.28 -9.17
C ARG A 132 13.17 18.15 -8.59
N ILE A 133 14.47 18.22 -8.85
CA ILE A 133 15.48 17.43 -8.13
C ILE A 133 16.31 18.41 -7.31
N HIS A 134 16.39 18.16 -6.02
CA HIS A 134 17.30 18.84 -5.11
C HIS A 134 18.46 17.93 -4.79
N LEU A 135 19.68 18.38 -5.05
CA LEU A 135 20.90 17.68 -4.64
C LEU A 135 21.44 18.32 -3.36
N LEU A 136 21.62 17.51 -2.32
CA LEU A 136 22.12 17.93 -1.02
C LEU A 136 23.47 17.26 -0.73
N GLY A 137 24.34 17.97 -0.05
CA GLY A 137 25.60 17.42 0.48
C GLY A 137 25.40 16.62 1.76
N GLU A 138 26.50 16.09 2.31
CA GLU A 138 26.50 15.34 3.58
C GLU A 138 25.97 16.15 4.77
N ASP A 139 26.11 17.47 4.74
CA ASP A 139 25.60 18.41 5.74
C ASP A 139 24.14 18.83 5.48
N LEU A 140 23.48 18.20 4.52
CA LEU A 140 22.14 18.51 4.04
C LEU A 140 21.95 19.91 3.45
N THR A 141 23.04 20.61 3.13
CA THR A 141 22.93 21.88 2.37
C THR A 141 22.54 21.59 0.92
N VAL A 142 21.60 22.38 0.39
CA VAL A 142 21.18 22.26 -1.01
C VAL A 142 22.32 22.77 -1.91
N GLN A 143 22.93 21.86 -2.65
CA GLN A 143 24.03 22.17 -3.59
C GLN A 143 23.50 22.65 -4.94
N SER A 144 22.43 22.04 -5.42
CA SER A 144 21.76 22.44 -6.65
C SER A 144 20.30 22.06 -6.66
N THR A 145 19.51 22.78 -7.46
CA THR A 145 18.12 22.43 -7.77
C THR A 145 17.95 22.46 -9.28
N GLN A 146 17.45 21.38 -9.84
CA GLN A 146 17.19 21.25 -11.26
C GLN A 146 15.69 21.05 -11.50
N THR A 147 15.16 21.69 -12.54
CA THR A 147 13.78 21.45 -13.00
C THR A 147 13.84 20.35 -14.04
N ILE A 148 13.02 19.32 -13.85
CA ILE A 148 12.84 18.22 -14.77
C ILE A 148 11.49 18.40 -15.44
N GLU A 149 11.48 18.55 -16.77
CA GLU A 149 10.25 18.48 -17.54
C GLU A 149 9.85 17.00 -17.66
N VAL A 150 9.02 16.53 -16.73
CA VAL A 150 8.57 15.15 -16.70
C VAL A 150 7.07 15.12 -16.46
N GLU A 151 6.38 14.25 -17.17
CA GLU A 151 4.97 13.97 -16.94
C GLU A 151 4.86 12.73 -16.03
N GLY A 152 4.04 12.83 -14.97
CA GLY A 152 3.77 11.73 -14.06
C GLY A 152 4.77 11.59 -12.91
N ASP A 153 4.52 10.65 -12.02
CA ASP A 153 5.21 10.45 -10.72
C ASP A 153 6.13 9.22 -10.65
N ARG A 154 6.29 8.48 -11.76
CA ARG A 154 7.02 7.20 -11.81
C ARG A 154 8.46 7.34 -12.19
N TRP A 155 9.10 8.25 -11.55
CA TRP A 155 10.51 8.55 -11.73
C TRP A 155 11.33 7.97 -10.60
N TYR A 156 12.45 7.38 -10.95
CA TYR A 156 13.41 6.82 -10.00
C TYR A 156 14.79 7.37 -10.35
N LEU A 157 15.45 7.91 -9.36
CA LEU A 157 16.79 8.44 -9.51
C LEU A 157 17.80 7.34 -9.17
N ASN A 158 18.84 7.19 -9.97
CA ASN A 158 19.90 6.24 -9.69
C ASN A 158 20.77 6.70 -8.48
N PRO A 159 21.55 5.80 -7.85
CA PRO A 159 22.47 6.17 -6.77
C PRO A 159 23.57 7.16 -7.19
N GLY A 160 23.92 7.24 -8.48
CA GLY A 160 24.82 8.25 -9.04
C GLY A 160 24.23 9.65 -9.10
N LEU A 161 22.92 9.78 -8.90
CA LEU A 161 22.14 11.03 -8.97
C LEU A 161 22.27 11.77 -10.31
N ASP A 162 22.54 11.04 -11.38
CA ASP A 162 22.76 11.56 -12.74
C ASP A 162 21.81 10.97 -13.80
N VAL A 163 21.11 9.88 -13.50
CA VAL A 163 20.17 9.22 -14.39
C VAL A 163 18.81 9.05 -13.73
N LEU A 164 17.77 9.46 -14.45
CA LEU A 164 16.37 9.19 -14.11
C LEU A 164 15.85 8.01 -14.92
N TYR A 165 15.10 7.13 -14.26
CA TYR A 165 14.32 6.07 -14.86
C TYR A 165 12.86 6.44 -14.81
N HIS A 166 12.16 6.35 -15.93
CA HIS A 166 10.74 6.65 -16.04
C HIS A 166 9.97 5.50 -16.67
N PHE A 167 8.91 5.09 -16.02
CA PHE A 167 7.97 4.10 -16.53
C PHE A 167 6.81 4.81 -17.25
N ASP A 168 6.85 4.80 -18.57
CA ASP A 168 5.71 5.21 -19.40
C ASP A 168 4.83 3.97 -19.62
N TYR A 169 3.57 4.04 -19.20
CA TYR A 169 2.66 2.89 -19.21
C TYR A 169 2.49 2.25 -20.57
N ASP A 170 2.35 3.07 -21.59
CA ASP A 170 1.99 2.64 -22.93
C ASP A 170 3.21 2.42 -23.83
N LYS A 171 4.39 2.88 -23.41
CA LYS A 171 5.59 2.89 -24.26
C LYS A 171 6.73 2.06 -23.69
N GLY A 172 6.84 1.94 -22.34
CA GLY A 172 7.87 1.14 -21.72
C GLY A 172 8.71 1.86 -20.67
N LEU A 173 9.99 1.53 -20.58
CA LEU A 173 10.94 2.06 -19.61
C LEU A 173 11.97 2.96 -20.28
N LEU A 174 12.01 4.21 -19.89
CA LEU A 174 12.88 5.26 -20.40
C LEU A 174 13.95 5.63 -19.37
N THR A 175 15.17 5.91 -19.82
CA THR A 175 16.19 6.62 -19.03
C THR A 175 16.38 8.02 -19.54
N ARG A 176 16.71 8.94 -18.62
CA ARG A 176 17.05 10.32 -18.93
C ARG A 176 18.29 10.75 -18.15
N ASP A 177 19.32 11.16 -18.84
CA ASP A 177 20.48 11.82 -18.27
C ASP A 177 20.07 13.22 -17.75
N ILE A 178 20.31 13.50 -16.49
CA ILE A 178 19.83 14.72 -15.83
C ILE A 178 20.57 15.95 -16.35
N GLN A 179 21.86 15.82 -16.67
CA GLN A 179 22.69 16.96 -17.09
C GLN A 179 22.42 17.36 -18.52
N THR A 180 22.31 16.37 -19.40
CA THR A 180 22.16 16.59 -20.86
C THR A 180 20.72 16.59 -21.33
N GLY A 181 19.80 16.02 -20.54
CA GLY A 181 18.41 15.76 -20.93
C GLY A 181 18.26 14.69 -22.01
N GLN A 182 19.34 13.95 -22.32
CA GLN A 182 19.30 12.90 -23.34
C GLN A 182 18.49 11.71 -22.83
N GLU A 183 17.58 11.22 -23.67
CA GLU A 183 16.68 10.09 -23.36
C GLU A 183 17.07 8.84 -24.15
N HIS A 184 16.86 7.69 -23.51
CA HIS A 184 17.09 6.39 -24.10
C HIS A 184 16.07 5.36 -23.57
N TRP A 185 15.44 4.60 -24.47
CA TRP A 185 14.53 3.52 -24.07
C TRP A 185 15.32 2.26 -23.70
N LEU A 186 15.13 1.77 -22.48
CA LEU A 186 15.61 0.46 -22.04
C LEU A 186 14.66 -0.66 -22.43
N VAL A 187 13.37 -0.38 -22.39
CA VAL A 187 12.30 -1.26 -22.87
C VAL A 187 11.39 -0.39 -23.72
N GLU A 188 11.20 -0.76 -24.97
CA GLU A 188 10.35 -0.05 -25.93
C GLU A 188 9.18 -0.95 -26.32
N ASN A 189 8.06 -0.36 -26.71
CA ASN A 189 6.85 -1.07 -27.10
C ASN A 189 6.37 -2.08 -26.04
N ALA A 190 6.21 -1.61 -24.81
CA ALA A 190 5.78 -2.43 -23.70
C ALA A 190 4.72 -1.72 -22.87
N VAL A 191 3.69 -2.45 -22.49
CA VAL A 191 2.71 -2.00 -21.52
C VAL A 191 3.25 -2.31 -20.13
N PHE A 192 3.45 -1.27 -19.35
CA PHE A 192 3.95 -1.39 -18.01
C PHE A 192 2.81 -1.78 -17.05
N THR A 193 2.96 -2.87 -16.31
CA THR A 193 1.88 -3.41 -15.49
C THR A 193 1.97 -2.90 -14.04
N ARG A 194 3.11 -3.08 -13.36
CA ARG A 194 3.26 -2.66 -11.97
C ARG A 194 4.69 -2.68 -11.47
N ILE A 195 4.94 -1.93 -10.39
CA ILE A 195 6.13 -2.08 -9.55
C ILE A 195 5.83 -3.16 -8.49
N ILE A 196 6.69 -4.16 -8.42
CA ILE A 196 6.61 -5.27 -7.45
C ILE A 196 7.44 -4.95 -6.20
N GLY A 197 8.52 -4.20 -6.37
CA GLY A 197 9.37 -3.73 -5.30
C GLY A 197 10.32 -2.65 -5.78
N SER A 198 10.59 -1.67 -4.92
CA SER A 198 11.50 -0.56 -5.23
C SER A 198 12.39 -0.28 -4.03
N GLU A 199 13.67 -0.14 -4.29
CA GLU A 199 14.69 0.23 -3.33
C GLU A 199 15.65 1.22 -3.96
N THR A 200 16.55 1.77 -3.18
CA THR A 200 17.55 2.73 -3.68
C THR A 200 18.44 2.15 -4.78
N GLU A 201 18.67 0.84 -4.76
CA GLU A 201 19.61 0.16 -5.66
C GLU A 201 18.93 -0.53 -6.84
N TYR A 202 17.65 -0.87 -6.74
CA TYR A 202 16.94 -1.62 -7.78
C TYR A 202 15.43 -1.32 -7.85
N LEU A 203 14.86 -1.68 -9.01
CA LEU A 203 13.41 -1.73 -9.24
C LEU A 203 13.03 -3.12 -9.72
N LEU A 204 12.06 -3.72 -9.04
CA LEU A 204 11.44 -4.96 -9.46
C LEU A 204 10.08 -4.64 -10.05
N PHE A 205 9.84 -5.02 -11.30
CA PHE A 205 8.65 -4.61 -12.02
C PHE A 205 8.15 -5.68 -13.01
N GLU A 206 6.90 -5.53 -13.38
CA GLU A 206 6.23 -6.37 -14.36
C GLU A 206 5.81 -5.52 -15.57
N TYR A 207 5.97 -6.07 -16.77
CA TYR A 207 5.50 -5.46 -18.01
C TYR A 207 5.06 -6.51 -19.00
N THR A 208 4.15 -6.13 -19.92
CA THR A 208 3.74 -6.95 -21.06
C THR A 208 4.39 -6.39 -22.32
N ASP A 209 5.13 -7.23 -23.02
CA ASP A 209 5.77 -6.89 -24.29
C ASP A 209 4.73 -6.74 -25.40
N GLY A 210 4.73 -5.61 -26.10
CA GLY A 210 3.71 -5.27 -27.10
C GLY A 210 3.71 -6.19 -28.32
N ASP A 211 4.85 -6.73 -28.68
CA ASP A 211 4.96 -7.61 -29.87
C ASP A 211 4.58 -9.06 -29.54
N SER A 212 5.08 -9.58 -28.42
CA SER A 212 4.87 -10.98 -28.05
C SER A 212 3.63 -11.20 -27.19
N GLN A 213 3.03 -10.14 -26.65
CA GLN A 213 1.92 -10.18 -25.69
C GLN A 213 2.24 -11.06 -24.46
N ARG A 214 3.51 -11.11 -24.07
CA ARG A 214 3.96 -11.88 -22.91
C ARG A 214 4.32 -10.97 -21.76
N THR A 215 3.91 -11.35 -20.59
CA THR A 215 4.27 -10.67 -19.35
C THR A 215 5.62 -11.13 -18.84
N TYR A 216 6.43 -10.19 -18.41
CA TYR A 216 7.78 -10.41 -17.91
C TYR A 216 7.95 -9.71 -16.57
N VAL A 217 8.57 -10.41 -15.61
CA VAL A 217 9.06 -9.81 -14.38
C VAL A 217 10.56 -9.59 -14.52
N ARG A 218 11.00 -8.37 -14.21
CA ARG A 218 12.39 -7.94 -14.34
C ARG A 218 12.84 -7.19 -13.10
N CYS A 219 14.12 -7.30 -12.83
CA CYS A 219 14.84 -6.45 -11.90
C CYS A 219 15.77 -5.51 -12.67
N LEU A 220 15.63 -4.23 -12.45
CA LEU A 220 16.52 -3.20 -12.96
C LEU A 220 17.45 -2.79 -11.83
N GLU A 221 18.74 -2.96 -12.01
CA GLU A 221 19.75 -2.39 -11.12
C GLU A 221 19.95 -0.91 -11.49
N LEU A 222 19.60 -0.01 -10.58
CA LEU A 222 19.60 1.44 -10.86
C LEU A 222 20.98 2.02 -11.05
N SER A 223 22.02 1.45 -10.43
CA SER A 223 23.40 1.92 -10.55
C SER A 223 24.00 1.68 -11.93
N THR A 224 23.63 0.57 -12.57
CA THR A 224 24.22 0.12 -13.84
C THR A 224 23.27 0.24 -15.02
N GLY A 225 21.96 0.35 -14.77
CA GLY A 225 20.93 0.23 -15.79
C GLY A 225 20.75 -1.19 -16.34
N THR A 226 21.35 -2.19 -15.67
CA THR A 226 21.28 -3.59 -16.11
C THR A 226 19.95 -4.21 -15.70
N MET A 227 19.29 -4.87 -16.65
CA MET A 227 18.06 -5.62 -16.39
C MET A 227 18.33 -7.12 -16.36
N GLU A 228 17.84 -7.78 -15.35
CA GLU A 228 17.91 -9.24 -15.20
C GLU A 228 16.54 -9.87 -14.99
N LYS A 229 16.47 -11.18 -15.28
CA LYS A 229 15.27 -11.95 -14.99
C LYS A 229 15.23 -12.29 -13.52
N VAL A 230 14.04 -12.19 -12.95
CA VAL A 230 13.80 -12.73 -11.61
C VAL A 230 13.90 -14.26 -11.68
N PRO A 231 14.66 -14.91 -10.78
CA PRO A 231 15.00 -16.33 -10.89
C PRO A 231 13.89 -17.27 -10.40
N ILE A 232 12.63 -16.91 -10.63
CA ILE A 232 11.48 -17.78 -10.34
C ILE A 232 10.47 -17.78 -11.50
N SER A 233 9.60 -18.78 -11.49
CA SER A 233 8.41 -18.85 -12.34
C SER A 233 7.16 -18.67 -11.48
N GLY A 234 6.17 -17.95 -12.01
CA GLY A 234 4.89 -17.70 -11.37
C GLY A 234 4.71 -16.25 -10.94
N PRO A 235 3.51 -15.93 -10.48
CA PRO A 235 3.16 -14.56 -10.12
C PRO A 235 3.79 -14.16 -8.79
N ILE A 236 4.30 -12.94 -8.76
CA ILE A 236 4.88 -12.33 -7.56
C ILE A 236 4.03 -11.14 -7.19
N SER A 237 3.56 -11.03 -5.96
CA SER A 237 2.84 -9.84 -5.47
C SER A 237 3.80 -8.73 -5.05
N THR A 238 4.83 -9.09 -4.28
CA THR A 238 5.88 -8.16 -3.83
C THR A 238 7.23 -8.85 -3.83
N GLY A 239 8.31 -8.09 -3.85
CA GLY A 239 9.65 -8.65 -3.82
C GLY A 239 10.69 -7.67 -3.29
N ILE A 240 11.68 -8.21 -2.61
CA ILE A 240 12.84 -7.49 -2.07
C ILE A 240 14.11 -8.21 -2.53
N ARG A 241 15.10 -7.44 -2.95
CA ARG A 241 16.43 -7.92 -3.28
C ARG A 241 17.46 -7.28 -2.37
N ARG A 242 18.44 -8.06 -1.94
CA ARG A 242 19.63 -7.56 -1.21
C ARG A 242 20.87 -8.30 -1.73
N GLY A 243 21.60 -7.62 -2.62
CA GLY A 243 22.68 -8.26 -3.37
C GLY A 243 22.18 -9.44 -4.20
N GLU A 244 22.69 -10.63 -3.97
CA GLU A 244 22.28 -11.87 -4.66
C GLU A 244 21.11 -12.58 -3.97
N THR A 245 20.61 -12.06 -2.86
CA THR A 245 19.52 -12.67 -2.10
C THR A 245 18.19 -12.00 -2.45
N TRP A 246 17.19 -12.84 -2.72
CA TRP A 246 15.82 -12.42 -3.05
C TRP A 246 14.85 -12.95 -2.02
N LEU A 247 13.91 -12.13 -1.62
CA LEU A 247 12.72 -12.52 -0.92
C LEU A 247 11.53 -12.11 -1.78
N LEU A 248 10.76 -13.09 -2.24
CA LEU A 248 9.66 -12.88 -3.16
C LEU A 248 8.38 -13.43 -2.54
N HIS A 249 7.33 -12.64 -2.49
CA HIS A 249 6.01 -13.08 -2.06
C HIS A 249 5.23 -13.55 -3.27
N LYS A 250 4.84 -14.83 -3.28
CA LYS A 250 3.96 -15.35 -4.34
C LYS A 250 2.61 -14.65 -4.28
N ALA A 251 2.08 -14.30 -5.45
CA ALA A 251 0.71 -13.85 -5.52
C ALA A 251 -0.24 -15.03 -5.25
N GLY A 252 -1.28 -14.81 -4.45
CA GLY A 252 -2.25 -15.83 -4.05
C GLY A 252 -2.59 -15.79 -2.56
N ALA A 253 -3.58 -16.58 -2.16
CA ALA A 253 -4.15 -16.54 -0.81
C ALA A 253 -3.23 -17.11 0.29
N ASN A 254 -2.19 -17.87 -0.07
CA ASN A 254 -1.45 -18.67 0.90
C ASN A 254 -0.27 -17.99 1.59
N ARG A 255 -0.02 -16.70 1.33
CA ARG A 255 1.10 -15.93 1.92
C ARG A 255 2.42 -16.72 1.92
N GLU A 256 2.71 -17.31 0.77
CA GLU A 256 3.92 -18.08 0.54
C GLU A 256 5.05 -17.16 0.09
N TYR A 257 6.19 -17.29 0.74
CA TYR A 257 7.40 -16.54 0.42
C TYR A 257 8.46 -17.47 -0.15
N ILE A 258 9.18 -16.98 -1.16
CA ILE A 258 10.33 -17.66 -1.73
C ILE A 258 11.58 -16.87 -1.37
N LEU A 259 12.51 -17.55 -0.76
CA LEU A 259 13.85 -17.06 -0.45
C LEU A 259 14.83 -17.70 -1.43
N ILE A 260 15.58 -16.86 -2.15
CA ILE A 260 16.64 -17.32 -3.06
C ILE A 260 17.94 -16.69 -2.60
N ASP A 261 18.94 -17.52 -2.35
CA ASP A 261 20.28 -17.06 -1.98
C ASP A 261 21.32 -17.92 -2.68
N GLU A 262 22.28 -17.29 -3.36
CA GLU A 262 23.35 -17.97 -4.11
C GLU A 262 22.86 -19.09 -5.03
N GLY A 263 21.69 -18.88 -5.65
CA GLY A 263 21.07 -19.84 -6.58
C GLY A 263 20.29 -20.97 -5.92
N ASN A 264 20.28 -21.06 -4.59
CA ASN A 264 19.43 -22.00 -3.85
C ASN A 264 18.08 -21.35 -3.56
N SER A 265 17.01 -22.13 -3.71
CA SER A 265 15.65 -21.66 -3.52
C SER A 265 14.95 -22.45 -2.43
N SER A 266 14.28 -21.74 -1.53
CA SER A 266 13.44 -22.34 -0.50
C SER A 266 12.16 -21.52 -0.32
N SER A 267 11.11 -22.15 0.17
CA SER A 267 9.85 -21.48 0.47
C SER A 267 9.42 -21.68 1.91
N PHE A 268 8.59 -20.75 2.39
CA PHE A 268 7.93 -20.82 3.69
C PHE A 268 6.62 -20.04 3.65
N THR A 269 5.73 -20.32 4.58
CA THR A 269 4.46 -19.59 4.75
C THR A 269 4.51 -18.74 6.01
N TRP A 270 3.96 -17.53 5.93
CA TRP A 270 3.79 -16.64 7.08
C TRP A 270 2.43 -15.95 7.03
N GLU A 271 1.51 -16.40 7.86
CA GLU A 271 0.11 -15.97 7.81
C GLU A 271 -0.17 -14.68 8.60
N GLN A 272 0.75 -14.26 9.47
CA GLN A 272 0.44 -13.26 10.49
C GLN A 272 0.50 -11.82 9.97
N SER A 273 1.51 -11.45 9.18
CA SER A 273 1.62 -10.09 8.62
C SER A 273 2.70 -9.99 7.54
N ALA A 274 3.64 -9.06 7.66
CA ALA A 274 4.66 -8.80 6.66
C ALA A 274 5.94 -9.60 6.92
N VAL A 275 6.67 -9.86 5.83
CA VAL A 275 8.02 -10.40 5.85
C VAL A 275 8.90 -9.46 5.03
N THR A 276 10.06 -9.10 5.56
CA THR A 276 11.05 -8.30 4.84
C THR A 276 12.45 -8.88 4.96
N LEU A 277 13.32 -8.52 4.03
CA LEU A 277 14.73 -8.93 4.00
C LEU A 277 15.60 -7.72 4.34
N LEU A 278 16.35 -7.81 5.44
CA LEU A 278 17.17 -6.72 5.95
C LEU A 278 18.63 -6.84 5.50
N ALA A 279 19.17 -5.74 4.97
CA ALA A 279 20.60 -5.60 4.67
C ALA A 279 21.38 -5.12 5.91
N PRO A 280 22.71 -5.28 5.97
CA PRO A 280 23.53 -6.13 5.12
C PRO A 280 23.60 -7.59 5.60
N ARG A 281 23.04 -7.91 6.77
CA ARG A 281 23.13 -9.21 7.42
C ARG A 281 22.25 -10.29 6.76
N LYS A 282 21.42 -9.91 5.78
CA LYS A 282 20.46 -10.81 5.12
C LYS A 282 19.50 -11.48 6.13
N HIS A 283 19.06 -10.74 7.14
CA HIS A 283 18.09 -11.26 8.09
C HIS A 283 16.68 -11.17 7.53
N LEU A 284 15.87 -12.18 7.80
CA LEU A 284 14.43 -12.15 7.58
C LEU A 284 13.76 -11.55 8.81
N LEU A 285 13.04 -10.45 8.64
CA LEU A 285 12.18 -9.86 9.66
C LEU A 285 10.74 -10.27 9.41
N LEU A 286 10.15 -10.93 10.39
CA LEU A 286 8.75 -11.34 10.39
C LEU A 286 7.98 -10.54 11.43
N THR A 287 6.80 -10.03 11.05
CA THR A 287 5.93 -9.28 11.96
C THR A 287 4.62 -10.03 12.16
N ASP A 288 4.00 -9.86 13.33
CA ASP A 288 2.65 -10.34 13.58
C ASP A 288 1.58 -9.36 13.03
N GLN A 289 0.32 -9.73 13.12
CA GLN A 289 -0.81 -8.88 12.66
C GLN A 289 -0.88 -7.53 13.37
N SER A 290 -0.32 -7.43 14.57
CA SER A 290 -0.27 -6.15 15.29
C SER A 290 0.86 -5.24 14.79
N GLY A 291 1.78 -5.75 13.98
CA GLY A 291 3.01 -5.06 13.59
C GLY A 291 3.97 -4.78 14.75
N ARG A 292 3.70 -5.34 15.95
CA ARG A 292 4.41 -5.01 17.19
C ARG A 292 5.39 -6.07 17.65
N ASN A 293 5.08 -7.34 17.35
CA ASN A 293 5.97 -8.45 17.65
C ASN A 293 6.84 -8.73 16.45
N LEU A 294 8.11 -8.43 16.59
CA LEU A 294 9.13 -8.60 15.57
C LEU A 294 9.91 -9.86 15.86
N GLN A 295 10.12 -10.68 14.85
CA GLN A 295 10.94 -11.89 14.92
C GLN A 295 11.99 -11.83 13.83
N LEU A 296 13.22 -12.08 14.18
CA LEU A 296 14.38 -12.01 13.30
C LEU A 296 14.96 -13.42 13.09
N TYR A 297 15.18 -13.77 11.84
CA TYR A 297 15.77 -15.05 11.44
C TYR A 297 16.93 -14.80 10.50
N ASP A 298 17.90 -15.72 10.47
CA ASP A 298 18.86 -15.74 9.38
C ASP A 298 18.24 -16.34 8.10
N ILE A 299 18.97 -16.29 7.00
CA ILE A 299 18.48 -16.84 5.70
C ILE A 299 18.42 -18.37 5.66
N GLN A 300 18.92 -19.05 6.68
CA GLN A 300 18.74 -20.49 6.89
C GLN A 300 17.50 -20.80 7.74
N GLY A 301 16.74 -19.80 8.12
CA GLY A 301 15.55 -19.93 8.96
C GLY A 301 15.82 -20.08 10.45
N ARG A 302 17.08 -19.97 10.90
CA ARG A 302 17.39 -20.07 12.33
C ARG A 302 16.95 -18.79 13.05
N PHE A 303 16.30 -18.97 14.17
CA PHE A 303 15.89 -17.84 15.02
C PHE A 303 17.11 -17.07 15.54
N VAL A 304 17.06 -15.75 15.40
CA VAL A 304 18.14 -14.83 15.82
C VAL A 304 17.70 -14.03 17.05
N SER A 305 16.57 -13.36 17.00
CA SER A 305 16.09 -12.49 18.08
C SER A 305 14.61 -12.18 17.93
N ALA A 306 13.97 -11.71 19.01
CA ALA A 306 12.63 -11.16 18.96
C ALA A 306 12.54 -9.86 19.78
N CYS A 307 11.69 -8.97 19.36
CA CYS A 307 11.43 -7.70 20.02
C CYS A 307 9.93 -7.41 20.02
N THR A 308 9.41 -6.88 21.11
CA THR A 308 8.05 -6.36 21.15
C THR A 308 8.12 -4.84 21.25
N LEU A 309 7.58 -4.17 20.24
CA LEU A 309 7.53 -2.71 20.22
C LEU A 309 6.64 -2.20 21.35
N PRO A 310 7.04 -1.12 22.04
CA PRO A 310 6.17 -0.47 23.01
C PRO A 310 4.89 0.03 22.31
N ASN A 311 3.94 0.51 23.10
CA ASN A 311 2.63 0.99 22.64
C ASN A 311 2.77 2.17 21.62
N ALA A 312 3.16 1.84 20.42
CA ALA A 312 3.23 2.76 19.30
C ALA A 312 1.88 2.80 18.59
N GLU A 313 1.36 3.98 18.31
CA GLU A 313 0.16 4.13 17.50
C GLU A 313 0.43 3.72 16.04
N TYR A 314 1.66 3.93 15.56
CA TYR A 314 2.11 3.55 14.23
C TYR A 314 3.51 2.96 14.33
N ALA A 315 3.62 1.65 14.38
CA ALA A 315 4.90 0.98 14.26
C ALA A 315 5.17 0.69 12.78
N THR A 316 6.09 1.41 12.18
CA THR A 316 6.55 1.16 10.80
C THR A 316 7.60 0.06 10.73
N ALA A 317 7.66 -0.79 11.70
CA ALA A 317 8.65 -1.87 11.82
C ALA A 317 8.59 -2.93 10.70
N GLY A 318 8.18 -2.56 9.51
CA GLY A 318 8.12 -3.49 8.38
C GLY A 318 9.20 -3.28 7.32
N THR A 319 9.70 -2.07 7.15
CA THR A 319 10.52 -1.74 5.98
C THR A 319 11.82 -1.00 6.28
N ASP A 320 11.91 -0.28 7.39
CA ASP A 320 12.98 0.70 7.62
C ASP A 320 13.88 0.39 8.82
N LEU A 321 14.23 -0.90 8.99
CA LEU A 321 15.27 -1.28 9.94
C LEU A 321 16.66 -1.11 9.31
N VAL A 322 17.48 -0.31 9.91
CA VAL A 322 18.83 -0.03 9.44
C VAL A 322 19.87 -0.68 10.36
N TRP A 323 20.65 -1.57 9.78
CA TRP A 323 21.74 -2.23 10.50
C TRP A 323 22.85 -1.26 10.89
N SER A 324 23.25 -1.30 12.13
CA SER A 324 24.46 -0.64 12.62
C SER A 324 25.54 -1.65 12.94
N GLY A 325 26.58 -1.69 12.13
CA GLY A 325 27.75 -2.54 12.40
C GLY A 325 28.56 -2.12 13.63
N TYR A 326 28.39 -0.87 14.08
CA TYR A 326 29.05 -0.36 15.28
C TYR A 326 28.38 -0.86 16.57
N TRP A 327 27.03 -0.95 16.56
CA TRP A 327 26.24 -1.32 17.72
C TRP A 327 25.74 -2.77 17.71
N ASP A 328 25.98 -3.52 16.63
CA ASP A 328 25.54 -4.88 16.40
C ASP A 328 24.02 -5.07 16.57
N GLY A 329 23.23 -4.21 15.92
CA GLY A 329 21.79 -4.18 16.03
C GLY A 329 21.13 -3.33 14.94
N TYR A 330 19.81 -3.15 15.06
CA TYR A 330 19.03 -2.38 14.10
C TYR A 330 18.49 -1.07 14.68
N PHE A 331 18.63 0.00 13.92
CA PHE A 331 17.87 1.23 14.15
C PHE A 331 16.56 1.21 13.37
N PHE A 332 15.53 1.74 13.98
CA PHE A 332 14.23 1.97 13.36
C PHE A 332 13.55 3.17 14.01
N THR A 333 12.50 3.68 13.36
CA THR A 333 11.77 4.84 13.86
C THR A 333 10.36 4.46 14.25
N ASP A 334 9.80 5.22 15.17
CA ASP A 334 8.45 5.08 15.66
C ASP A 334 7.87 6.47 15.94
N THR A 335 6.55 6.62 15.86
CA THR A 335 5.85 7.86 16.18
C THR A 335 4.89 7.62 17.34
N VAL A 336 5.04 8.36 18.42
CA VAL A 336 4.16 8.32 19.58
C VAL A 336 3.78 9.74 19.97
N GLU A 337 2.48 10.00 20.08
CA GLU A 337 1.94 11.31 20.46
C GLU A 337 2.51 12.47 19.60
N GLY A 338 2.67 12.25 18.31
CA GLY A 338 3.22 13.24 17.38
C GLY A 338 4.73 13.44 17.43
N ALA A 339 5.45 12.70 18.28
CA ALA A 339 6.91 12.76 18.37
C ALA A 339 7.56 11.59 17.62
N CYS A 340 8.57 11.91 16.82
CA CYS A 340 9.45 10.92 16.20
C CYS A 340 10.41 10.34 17.24
N ARG A 341 10.49 9.01 17.33
CA ARG A 341 11.46 8.32 18.17
C ARG A 341 12.37 7.46 17.32
N LEU A 342 13.68 7.59 17.52
CA LEU A 342 14.66 6.64 17.02
C LEU A 342 14.84 5.54 18.07
N MET A 343 14.64 4.30 17.65
CA MET A 343 14.76 3.11 18.49
C MET A 343 15.96 2.28 18.03
N PHE A 344 16.57 1.58 18.96
CA PHE A 344 17.63 0.63 18.69
C PHE A 344 17.27 -0.75 19.24
N TRP A 345 17.34 -1.76 18.38
CA TRP A 345 17.15 -3.15 18.74
C TRP A 345 18.51 -3.83 18.84
N ASP A 346 18.98 -4.05 20.07
CA ASP A 346 20.17 -4.82 20.36
C ASP A 346 19.87 -6.32 20.14
N ILE A 347 20.64 -6.95 19.24
CA ILE A 347 20.49 -8.36 18.95
C ILE A 347 21.30 -9.17 19.95
N ALA A 348 20.75 -9.29 21.18
CA ALA A 348 21.38 -10.10 22.21
C ALA A 348 21.22 -11.61 21.93
N PRO A 349 22.26 -12.41 22.08
CA PRO A 349 22.26 -13.85 21.76
C PRO A 349 21.43 -14.73 22.73
N GLU A 350 20.69 -14.15 23.66
CA GLU A 350 20.00 -14.87 24.73
C GLU A 350 18.52 -15.16 24.49
N THR A 351 17.92 -14.66 23.41
CA THR A 351 16.51 -14.93 23.08
C THR A 351 16.37 -16.33 22.50
N GLN A 352 15.47 -17.13 23.09
CA GLN A 352 15.10 -18.44 22.55
C GLN A 352 13.83 -18.32 21.73
N GLY A 353 13.82 -18.91 20.54
CA GLY A 353 12.67 -19.00 19.64
C GLY A 353 12.72 -20.27 18.80
N GLU A 354 11.63 -20.55 18.13
CA GLU A 354 11.55 -21.68 17.20
C GLU A 354 12.09 -21.26 15.83
N ASP A 355 12.84 -22.16 15.18
CA ASP A 355 13.36 -21.94 13.84
C ASP A 355 12.22 -21.94 12.80
N LEU A 356 12.39 -21.12 11.77
CA LEU A 356 11.49 -21.08 10.62
C LEU A 356 11.73 -22.31 9.72
N VAL A 357 10.69 -23.02 9.38
CA VAL A 357 10.80 -24.19 8.51
C VAL A 357 10.88 -23.73 7.06
N LEU A 358 12.06 -23.85 6.47
CA LEU A 358 12.31 -23.61 5.05
C LEU A 358 12.19 -24.92 4.24
N THR A 359 11.36 -24.90 3.21
CA THR A 359 11.18 -26.05 2.30
C THR A 359 11.97 -25.77 1.02
N PRO A 360 12.94 -26.64 0.63
CA PRO A 360 13.65 -26.49 -0.64
C PRO A 360 12.69 -26.54 -1.83
N GLU A 361 12.85 -25.61 -2.77
CA GLU A 361 12.09 -25.61 -4.01
C GLU A 361 12.91 -26.11 -5.19
N GLU A 362 12.35 -27.05 -5.95
CA GLU A 362 12.90 -27.45 -7.24
C GLU A 362 12.47 -26.42 -8.29
N GLN A 363 13.41 -25.68 -8.84
CA GLN A 363 13.13 -24.64 -9.83
C GLN A 363 12.81 -25.22 -11.21
N PRO A 364 11.63 -24.94 -11.78
CA PRO A 364 11.45 -24.97 -13.23
C PRO A 364 11.32 -23.56 -13.80
N HIS A 365 12.29 -23.11 -14.54
CA HIS A 365 12.16 -21.96 -15.43
C HIS A 365 11.21 -22.32 -16.59
N LYS A 366 9.91 -22.12 -16.41
CA LYS A 366 8.95 -22.22 -17.51
C LYS A 366 8.44 -20.83 -17.89
N ALA A 367 8.28 -20.63 -19.21
CA ALA A 367 7.56 -19.47 -19.72
C ALA A 367 6.17 -19.39 -19.06
N GLN A 368 5.70 -18.18 -18.71
CA GLN A 368 4.38 -18.02 -18.13
C GLN A 368 3.33 -18.61 -19.08
N PRO A 369 2.43 -19.45 -18.58
CA PRO A 369 1.41 -20.06 -19.41
C PRO A 369 0.38 -19.01 -19.85
N ILE A 370 -0.16 -19.18 -21.04
CA ILE A 370 -1.36 -18.48 -21.51
C ILE A 370 -2.55 -18.97 -20.70
N LEU A 371 -3.54 -18.12 -20.41
CA LEU A 371 -4.76 -18.54 -19.75
C LEU A 371 -5.40 -19.72 -20.51
N GLU A 372 -5.60 -20.82 -19.79
CA GLU A 372 -6.20 -22.02 -20.37
C GLU A 372 -7.74 -21.92 -20.40
N GLY A 373 -8.35 -22.60 -21.36
CA GLY A 373 -9.81 -22.65 -21.51
C GLY A 373 -10.57 -23.05 -20.25
N ALA A 374 -9.98 -23.91 -19.41
CA ALA A 374 -10.55 -24.34 -18.13
C ALA A 374 -10.84 -23.18 -17.16
N LEU A 375 -10.04 -22.10 -17.15
CA LEU A 375 -10.28 -20.94 -16.31
C LEU A 375 -11.48 -20.12 -16.82
N TYR A 376 -11.62 -19.99 -18.13
CA TYR A 376 -12.80 -19.35 -18.75
C TYR A 376 -14.07 -20.15 -18.46
N GLU A 377 -14.02 -21.49 -18.60
CA GLU A 377 -15.13 -22.39 -18.25
C GLU A 377 -15.52 -22.26 -16.77
N ARG A 378 -14.54 -22.15 -15.88
CA ARG A 378 -14.77 -21.92 -14.44
C ARG A 378 -15.43 -20.58 -14.18
N ALA A 379 -14.95 -19.50 -14.79
CA ALA A 379 -15.54 -18.17 -14.64
C ALA A 379 -16.99 -18.14 -15.14
N GLU A 380 -17.27 -18.83 -16.26
CA GLU A 380 -18.63 -18.97 -16.80
C GLU A 380 -19.54 -19.78 -15.86
N ALA A 381 -19.06 -20.90 -15.31
CA ALA A 381 -19.82 -21.69 -14.34
C ALA A 381 -20.16 -20.89 -13.07
N LEU A 382 -19.22 -20.12 -12.52
CA LEU A 382 -19.46 -19.23 -11.39
C LEU A 382 -20.43 -18.10 -11.75
N SER A 383 -20.36 -17.59 -13.00
CA SER A 383 -21.28 -16.57 -13.50
C SER A 383 -22.73 -17.08 -13.50
N GLU A 384 -22.93 -18.29 -14.00
CA GLU A 384 -24.27 -18.95 -14.00
C GLU A 384 -24.76 -19.23 -12.57
N GLN A 385 -23.88 -19.77 -11.73
CA GLN A 385 -24.20 -20.12 -10.35
C GLN A 385 -24.67 -18.89 -9.55
N PHE A 386 -23.97 -17.78 -9.63
CA PHE A 386 -24.22 -16.60 -8.81
C PHE A 386 -25.14 -15.57 -9.50
N GLY A 387 -25.34 -15.66 -10.81
CA GLY A 387 -26.13 -14.69 -11.56
C GLY A 387 -25.46 -13.34 -11.73
N VAL A 388 -24.13 -13.35 -11.81
CA VAL A 388 -23.25 -12.21 -12.15
C VAL A 388 -22.42 -12.59 -13.37
N LYS A 389 -21.97 -11.62 -14.14
CA LYS A 389 -21.08 -11.90 -15.26
C LYS A 389 -19.63 -11.75 -14.78
N ILE A 390 -18.84 -12.81 -14.83
CA ILE A 390 -17.42 -12.80 -14.43
C ILE A 390 -16.58 -12.86 -15.70
N LEU A 391 -15.73 -11.84 -15.90
CA LEU A 391 -14.79 -11.72 -17.02
C LEU A 391 -13.36 -11.83 -16.53
N ILE A 392 -12.52 -12.51 -17.31
CA ILE A 392 -11.09 -12.70 -17.04
C ILE A 392 -10.27 -12.53 -18.31
N GLY A 393 -8.99 -12.15 -18.14
CA GLY A 393 -8.04 -12.03 -19.25
C GLY A 393 -8.52 -11.06 -20.34
N GLU A 394 -8.48 -11.50 -21.59
CA GLU A 394 -8.83 -10.68 -22.75
C GLU A 394 -10.34 -10.32 -22.85
N GLN A 395 -11.17 -10.88 -22.00
CA GLN A 395 -12.59 -10.52 -21.94
C GLN A 395 -12.85 -9.19 -21.20
N CYS A 396 -11.89 -8.75 -20.38
CA CYS A 396 -12.00 -7.52 -19.62
C CYS A 396 -11.74 -6.29 -20.49
N GLU A 397 -12.37 -5.17 -20.16
CA GLU A 397 -12.10 -3.89 -20.79
C GLU A 397 -10.70 -3.41 -20.39
N SER A 398 -10.04 -2.68 -21.28
CA SER A 398 -8.72 -2.08 -21.02
C SER A 398 -8.80 -0.63 -20.57
N GLU A 399 -9.97 -0.01 -20.65
CA GLU A 399 -10.16 1.42 -20.44
C GLU A 399 -11.51 1.73 -19.79
N TYR A 400 -11.47 2.45 -18.68
CA TYR A 400 -12.64 2.97 -17.96
C TYR A 400 -12.60 4.49 -17.86
N SER A 401 -13.64 5.12 -17.31
CA SER A 401 -13.73 6.60 -17.24
C SER A 401 -12.52 7.23 -16.54
N HIS A 402 -12.06 6.63 -15.44
CA HIS A 402 -10.98 7.16 -14.61
C HIS A 402 -9.75 6.27 -14.56
N TYR A 403 -9.86 5.01 -15.01
CA TYR A 403 -8.78 4.02 -14.92
C TYR A 403 -8.44 3.41 -16.28
N ASN A 404 -7.17 3.14 -16.47
CA ASN A 404 -6.68 2.14 -17.41
C ASN A 404 -6.49 0.82 -16.67
N THR A 405 -6.72 -0.30 -17.36
CA THR A 405 -6.58 -1.65 -16.83
C THR A 405 -5.69 -2.48 -17.74
N TYR A 406 -5.19 -3.58 -17.19
CA TYR A 406 -4.36 -4.52 -17.93
C TYR A 406 -4.98 -5.91 -17.84
N HIS A 407 -4.88 -6.68 -18.92
CA HIS A 407 -5.38 -8.04 -18.92
C HIS A 407 -4.60 -8.92 -17.92
N LEU A 408 -5.30 -9.56 -17.03
CA LEU A 408 -4.72 -10.54 -16.12
C LEU A 408 -4.46 -11.85 -16.88
N THR A 409 -3.21 -12.11 -17.23
CA THR A 409 -2.82 -13.28 -18.04
C THR A 409 -2.21 -14.41 -17.23
N ASN A 410 -2.06 -14.23 -15.90
CA ASN A 410 -1.45 -15.21 -15.02
C ASN A 410 -2.49 -16.23 -14.52
N PRO A 411 -2.42 -17.52 -14.92
CA PRO A 411 -3.44 -18.50 -14.59
C PRO A 411 -3.54 -18.81 -13.09
N THR A 412 -2.44 -18.74 -12.35
CA THR A 412 -2.47 -18.97 -10.91
C THR A 412 -3.22 -17.84 -10.20
N VAL A 413 -2.90 -16.58 -10.55
CA VAL A 413 -3.59 -15.42 -9.97
C VAL A 413 -5.08 -15.43 -10.33
N VAL A 414 -5.41 -15.76 -11.58
CA VAL A 414 -6.81 -15.91 -11.99
C VAL A 414 -7.51 -16.99 -11.18
N SER A 415 -6.87 -18.16 -11.01
CA SER A 415 -7.44 -19.26 -10.22
C SER A 415 -7.70 -18.84 -8.78
N ASP A 416 -6.72 -18.23 -8.13
CA ASP A 416 -6.82 -17.77 -6.74
C ASP A 416 -7.88 -16.66 -6.58
N ALA A 417 -7.93 -15.72 -7.54
CA ALA A 417 -8.96 -14.68 -7.55
C ALA A 417 -10.37 -15.28 -7.73
N LEU A 418 -10.53 -16.30 -8.57
CA LEU A 418 -11.80 -17.03 -8.70
C LEU A 418 -12.16 -17.78 -7.41
N ASP A 419 -11.18 -18.32 -6.64
CA ASP A 419 -11.43 -18.93 -5.33
C ASP A 419 -11.94 -17.90 -4.32
N VAL A 420 -11.34 -16.71 -4.30
CA VAL A 420 -11.79 -15.59 -3.46
C VAL A 420 -13.21 -15.16 -3.85
N LEU A 421 -13.51 -15.04 -5.15
CA LEU A 421 -14.86 -14.73 -5.65
C LEU A 421 -15.86 -15.80 -5.22
N GLU A 422 -15.60 -17.07 -5.47
CA GLU A 422 -16.48 -18.18 -5.13
C GLU A 422 -16.81 -18.21 -3.63
N THR A 423 -15.78 -18.08 -2.79
CA THR A 423 -15.94 -18.06 -1.33
C THR A 423 -16.72 -16.84 -0.85
N SER A 424 -16.42 -15.67 -1.39
CA SER A 424 -17.02 -14.42 -0.93
C SER A 424 -18.46 -14.27 -1.41
N VAL A 425 -18.73 -14.56 -2.68
CA VAL A 425 -20.07 -14.50 -3.27
C VAL A 425 -20.98 -15.58 -2.68
N GLY A 426 -20.43 -16.75 -2.38
CA GLY A 426 -21.16 -17.85 -1.74
C GLY A 426 -21.68 -17.57 -0.33
N ARG A 427 -21.26 -16.47 0.32
CA ARG A 427 -21.79 -16.04 1.63
C ARG A 427 -23.08 -15.24 1.55
N TYR A 428 -23.48 -14.80 0.35
CA TYR A 428 -24.74 -14.10 0.15
C TYR A 428 -25.90 -15.11 -0.02
N PRO A 429 -27.13 -14.72 0.32
CA PRO A 429 -28.31 -15.55 0.07
C PRO A 429 -28.46 -15.91 -1.42
N GLU A 430 -29.02 -17.07 -1.69
CA GLU A 430 -29.31 -17.48 -3.06
C GLU A 430 -30.18 -16.42 -3.78
N GLY A 431 -29.84 -16.11 -5.02
CA GLY A 431 -30.56 -15.12 -5.83
C GLY A 431 -30.28 -13.66 -5.47
N PHE A 432 -29.46 -13.37 -4.47
CA PHE A 432 -29.16 -11.99 -4.04
C PHE A 432 -28.66 -11.12 -5.20
N PHE A 433 -27.65 -11.58 -5.91
CA PHE A 433 -27.02 -10.81 -7.00
C PHE A 433 -27.92 -10.56 -8.19
N ARG A 434 -28.91 -11.42 -8.42
CA ARG A 434 -29.93 -11.22 -9.47
C ARG A 434 -30.88 -10.07 -9.18
N GLN A 435 -30.94 -9.61 -7.94
CA GLN A 435 -31.79 -8.50 -7.51
C GLN A 435 -31.05 -7.16 -7.44
N LEU A 436 -29.72 -7.15 -7.57
CA LEU A 436 -28.92 -5.93 -7.57
C LEU A 436 -29.13 -5.03 -8.80
N PRO A 437 -29.30 -5.57 -10.02
CA PRO A 437 -29.58 -4.73 -11.17
C PRO A 437 -30.84 -3.89 -10.97
N HIS A 438 -30.80 -2.62 -11.38
CA HIS A 438 -31.89 -1.67 -11.18
C HIS A 438 -31.86 -0.58 -12.26
N GLY A 439 -32.98 0.10 -12.45
CA GLY A 439 -33.11 1.16 -13.43
C GLY A 439 -32.75 0.69 -14.85
N PRO A 440 -31.76 1.28 -15.51
CA PRO A 440 -31.33 0.90 -16.83
C PRO A 440 -30.37 -0.30 -16.86
N PHE A 441 -29.93 -0.78 -15.68
CA PHE A 441 -28.90 -1.83 -15.59
C PHE A 441 -29.56 -3.22 -15.58
N GLU A 442 -29.09 -4.08 -16.47
CA GLU A 442 -29.64 -5.43 -16.67
C GLU A 442 -28.88 -6.50 -15.88
N HIS A 443 -27.58 -6.27 -15.59
CA HIS A 443 -26.75 -7.22 -14.86
C HIS A 443 -25.59 -6.54 -14.11
N ILE A 444 -24.96 -7.31 -13.23
CA ILE A 444 -23.69 -6.96 -12.58
C ILE A 444 -22.57 -7.70 -13.28
N GLN A 445 -21.46 -7.01 -13.57
CA GLN A 445 -20.27 -7.55 -14.19
C GLN A 445 -19.09 -7.43 -13.24
N LEU A 446 -18.34 -8.51 -13.07
CA LEU A 446 -17.11 -8.58 -12.29
C LEU A 446 -15.96 -8.79 -13.25
N GLU A 447 -14.96 -7.93 -13.24
CA GLU A 447 -13.79 -8.02 -14.11
C GLU A 447 -12.51 -8.19 -13.30
N LEU A 448 -11.79 -9.29 -13.55
CA LEU A 448 -10.49 -9.55 -12.96
C LEU A 448 -9.39 -9.06 -13.90
N VAL A 449 -8.74 -7.97 -13.51
CA VAL A 449 -7.68 -7.31 -14.28
C VAL A 449 -6.31 -7.49 -13.62
N GLY A 450 -5.24 -7.25 -14.35
CA GLY A 450 -3.86 -7.39 -13.88
C GLY A 450 -3.30 -6.15 -13.19
N GLY A 451 -4.08 -5.06 -13.12
CA GLY A 451 -3.70 -3.81 -12.48
C GLY A 451 -4.65 -2.68 -12.82
N LEU A 452 -4.66 -1.67 -11.95
CA LEU A 452 -5.46 -0.46 -12.09
C LEU A 452 -4.54 0.77 -12.07
N SER A 453 -4.74 1.71 -13.00
CA SER A 453 -3.99 2.98 -13.01
C SER A 453 -4.91 4.14 -13.37
N LEU A 454 -4.79 5.27 -12.66
CA LEU A 454 -5.54 6.48 -13.00
C LEU A 454 -5.08 7.10 -14.32
N LYS A 455 -6.04 7.57 -15.13
CA LYS A 455 -5.78 8.20 -16.43
C LYS A 455 -5.19 9.59 -16.38
N ASP A 456 -5.45 10.34 -15.33
CA ASP A 456 -5.07 11.75 -15.22
C ASP A 456 -3.61 11.99 -14.83
N GLY A 457 -2.82 10.92 -14.71
CA GLY A 457 -1.40 11.00 -14.37
C GLY A 457 -1.11 11.57 -12.98
N THR A 458 -2.16 11.86 -12.20
CA THR A 458 -1.98 12.23 -10.79
C THR A 458 -1.77 10.97 -9.97
N ALA A 459 -0.52 10.72 -9.68
CA ALA A 459 0.00 9.96 -8.52
C ALA A 459 -0.72 8.66 -8.13
N ASN A 460 -1.00 7.75 -9.09
CA ASN A 460 -1.40 6.41 -8.66
C ASN A 460 -0.49 5.38 -9.32
N GLN A 461 0.24 4.70 -8.48
CA GLN A 461 0.99 3.52 -8.91
C GLN A 461 0.02 2.39 -9.25
N PRO A 462 0.33 1.46 -10.16
CA PRO A 462 -0.40 0.22 -10.28
C PRO A 462 -0.46 -0.42 -8.90
N GLY A 463 -1.68 -0.70 -8.43
CA GLY A 463 -1.92 -1.19 -7.09
C GLY A 463 -2.43 -0.16 -6.08
N ASP A 464 -2.60 1.11 -6.46
CA ASP A 464 -3.18 2.13 -5.57
C ASP A 464 -4.69 1.95 -5.38
N ALA A 465 -5.39 1.32 -6.34
CA ALA A 465 -6.76 0.87 -6.19
C ALA A 465 -6.81 -0.65 -6.31
N ALA A 466 -7.32 -1.34 -5.30
CA ALA A 466 -7.55 -2.77 -5.37
C ALA A 466 -8.80 -3.11 -6.20
N ALA A 467 -9.78 -2.22 -6.24
CA ALA A 467 -11.01 -2.35 -7.01
C ALA A 467 -11.75 -1.01 -7.13
N PHE A 468 -12.73 -0.95 -7.99
CA PHE A 468 -13.69 0.16 -8.07
C PHE A 468 -15.01 -0.29 -8.72
N VAL A 469 -16.07 0.49 -8.48
CA VAL A 469 -17.40 0.29 -9.10
C VAL A 469 -17.68 1.39 -10.10
N GLN A 470 -18.06 1.02 -11.32
CA GLN A 470 -18.47 1.93 -12.38
C GLN A 470 -19.79 1.50 -13.05
N GLU A 471 -20.60 2.48 -13.40
CA GLU A 471 -21.77 2.27 -14.26
C GLU A 471 -21.36 2.38 -15.72
N GLN A 472 -21.81 1.40 -16.51
CA GLN A 472 -21.64 1.33 -17.95
C GLN A 472 -23.02 1.24 -18.63
N ASP A 473 -23.06 1.31 -19.96
CA ASP A 473 -24.30 1.20 -20.71
C ASP A 473 -24.94 -0.18 -20.51
N GLY A 474 -25.96 -0.25 -19.66
CA GLY A 474 -26.74 -1.44 -19.39
C GLY A 474 -26.24 -2.35 -18.26
N TYR A 475 -25.10 -2.05 -17.62
CA TYR A 475 -24.60 -2.86 -16.50
C TYR A 475 -23.82 -2.05 -15.46
N ILE A 476 -23.69 -2.62 -14.28
CA ILE A 476 -22.79 -2.10 -13.23
C ILE A 476 -21.57 -3.00 -13.20
N CYS A 477 -20.39 -2.41 -13.36
CA CYS A 477 -19.12 -3.11 -13.37
C CYS A 477 -18.38 -2.94 -12.05
N ILE A 478 -17.85 -4.03 -11.51
CA ILE A 478 -16.84 -4.04 -10.44
C ILE A 478 -15.54 -4.54 -11.07
N VAL A 479 -14.56 -3.67 -11.15
CA VAL A 479 -13.25 -3.98 -11.69
C VAL A 479 -12.27 -4.21 -10.55
N MET A 480 -11.54 -5.31 -10.57
CA MET A 480 -10.71 -5.77 -9.46
C MET A 480 -9.32 -6.15 -9.93
N ASP A 481 -8.30 -5.63 -9.26
CA ASP A 481 -6.93 -6.11 -9.43
C ASP A 481 -6.79 -7.51 -8.83
N GLY A 482 -6.61 -8.52 -9.67
CA GLY A 482 -6.50 -9.91 -9.23
C GLY A 482 -5.32 -10.19 -8.31
N PHE A 483 -4.26 -9.37 -8.36
CA PHE A 483 -3.12 -9.49 -7.45
C PHE A 483 -3.38 -8.93 -6.06
N LEU A 484 -4.30 -7.98 -5.95
CA LEU A 484 -4.65 -7.30 -4.70
C LEU A 484 -5.99 -7.76 -4.13
N LEU A 485 -6.72 -8.61 -4.87
CA LEU A 485 -8.07 -9.03 -4.50
C LEU A 485 -8.09 -9.74 -3.16
N ARG A 486 -8.92 -9.24 -2.26
CA ARG A 486 -9.21 -9.80 -0.95
C ARG A 486 -10.71 -9.86 -0.72
N THR A 487 -11.11 -10.72 0.19
CA THR A 487 -12.50 -10.87 0.60
C THR A 487 -13.10 -9.54 1.10
N GLU A 488 -12.34 -8.77 1.90
CA GLU A 488 -12.77 -7.47 2.41
C GLU A 488 -13.01 -6.46 1.28
N THR A 489 -12.09 -6.40 0.31
CA THR A 489 -12.23 -5.53 -0.86
C THR A 489 -13.52 -5.85 -1.64
N LEU A 490 -13.78 -7.14 -1.86
CA LEU A 490 -15.02 -7.57 -2.53
C LEU A 490 -16.28 -7.14 -1.80
N TYR A 491 -16.33 -7.31 -0.48
CA TYR A 491 -17.50 -6.91 0.30
C TYR A 491 -17.68 -5.40 0.31
N HIS A 492 -16.57 -4.64 0.31
CA HIS A 492 -16.58 -3.19 0.19
C HIS A 492 -17.23 -2.76 -1.14
N GLU A 493 -16.75 -3.29 -2.27
CA GLU A 493 -17.27 -2.95 -3.59
C GLU A 493 -18.73 -3.42 -3.80
N PHE A 494 -19.08 -4.60 -3.29
CA PHE A 494 -20.48 -5.04 -3.32
C PHE A 494 -21.39 -4.12 -2.50
N SER A 495 -20.89 -3.55 -1.41
CA SER A 495 -21.67 -2.56 -0.65
C SER A 495 -21.99 -1.32 -1.47
N HIS A 496 -21.06 -0.83 -2.31
CA HIS A 496 -21.35 0.28 -3.21
C HIS A 496 -22.49 -0.07 -4.21
N VAL A 497 -22.53 -1.30 -4.71
CA VAL A 497 -23.61 -1.75 -5.59
C VAL A 497 -24.93 -1.88 -4.83
N ILE A 498 -24.92 -2.41 -3.61
CA ILE A 498 -26.08 -2.47 -2.71
C ILE A 498 -26.60 -1.05 -2.44
N ASP A 499 -25.72 -0.12 -2.13
CA ASP A 499 -26.05 1.27 -1.82
C ASP A 499 -26.75 1.97 -2.99
N ARG A 500 -26.28 1.73 -4.21
CA ARG A 500 -26.93 2.23 -5.43
C ARG A 500 -28.33 1.62 -5.61
N ARG A 501 -28.47 0.33 -5.33
CA ARG A 501 -29.78 -0.34 -5.40
C ARG A 501 -30.77 0.21 -4.37
N LEU A 502 -30.32 0.46 -3.12
CA LEU A 502 -31.12 1.07 -2.07
C LEU A 502 -31.53 2.51 -2.44
N SER A 503 -30.59 3.28 -2.95
CA SER A 503 -30.83 4.67 -3.39
C SER A 503 -31.85 4.71 -4.54
N TRP A 504 -31.73 3.81 -5.52
CA TRP A 504 -32.71 3.68 -6.59
C TRP A 504 -34.09 3.32 -6.04
N ASP A 505 -34.20 2.32 -5.17
CA ASP A 505 -35.45 1.91 -4.55
C ASP A 505 -36.15 3.08 -3.86
N ALA A 506 -35.40 3.89 -3.10
CA ALA A 506 -35.91 5.09 -2.43
C ALA A 506 -36.40 6.18 -3.40
N THR A 507 -35.94 6.18 -4.67
CA THR A 507 -36.45 7.13 -5.67
C THR A 507 -37.78 6.67 -6.30
N VAL A 508 -38.02 5.36 -6.37
CA VAL A 508 -39.19 4.80 -7.05
C VAL A 508 -40.29 4.31 -6.11
N ARG A 509 -39.95 4.08 -4.84
CA ARG A 509 -40.84 3.58 -3.80
C ARG A 509 -40.94 4.56 -2.64
N ALA A 510 -42.10 5.19 -2.48
CA ALA A 510 -42.29 6.24 -1.47
C ALA A 510 -42.25 5.74 -0.02
N ASP A 511 -42.40 4.45 0.22
CA ASP A 511 -42.37 3.79 1.53
C ASP A 511 -41.07 3.03 1.79
N ALA A 512 -40.02 3.24 0.96
CA ALA A 512 -38.72 2.64 1.17
C ALA A 512 -38.16 2.99 2.55
N PHE A 513 -37.60 2.00 3.22
CA PHE A 513 -37.03 2.19 4.56
C PHE A 513 -35.71 2.98 4.52
N TYR A 514 -34.93 2.81 3.44
CA TYR A 514 -33.68 3.54 3.25
C TYR A 514 -33.92 5.03 2.97
N SER A 515 -33.17 5.87 3.66
CA SER A 515 -32.98 7.28 3.27
C SER A 515 -31.60 7.76 3.69
N GLU A 516 -31.02 8.68 2.92
CA GLU A 516 -29.74 9.30 3.26
C GLU A 516 -29.82 10.09 4.59
N GLU A 517 -30.94 10.77 4.84
CA GLU A 517 -31.20 11.46 6.11
C GLU A 517 -31.23 10.48 7.29
N GLY A 518 -31.84 9.29 7.10
CA GLY A 518 -31.85 8.20 8.08
C GLY A 518 -30.42 7.76 8.43
N TRP A 519 -29.57 7.55 7.42
CA TRP A 519 -28.17 7.22 7.63
C TRP A 519 -27.41 8.31 8.38
N LEU A 520 -27.53 9.57 7.93
CA LEU A 520 -26.86 10.70 8.56
C LEU A 520 -27.27 10.93 10.02
N SER A 521 -28.52 10.59 10.38
CA SER A 521 -29.02 10.67 11.76
C SER A 521 -28.37 9.68 12.74
N LEU A 522 -27.65 8.67 12.23
CA LEU A 522 -26.95 7.66 13.03
C LEU A 522 -25.55 8.10 13.43
N GLN A 523 -25.04 9.19 12.84
CA GLN A 523 -23.70 9.67 13.11
C GLN A 523 -23.59 10.29 14.50
N PRO A 524 -22.37 10.36 15.10
CA PRO A 524 -22.19 11.05 16.36
C PRO A 524 -22.54 12.53 16.23
N GLU A 525 -23.02 13.13 17.34
CA GLU A 525 -23.41 14.54 17.37
C GLU A 525 -22.26 15.45 16.94
N GLY A 526 -22.52 16.33 15.97
CA GLY A 526 -21.55 17.27 15.44
C GLY A 526 -20.63 16.73 14.36
N PHE A 527 -20.69 15.43 14.04
CA PHE A 527 -19.89 14.86 12.96
C PHE A 527 -20.34 15.35 11.59
N VAL A 528 -19.37 15.61 10.73
CA VAL A 528 -19.57 15.93 9.30
C VAL A 528 -18.53 15.17 8.49
N TYR A 529 -18.96 14.47 7.44
CA TYR A 529 -18.03 13.80 6.52
C TYR A 529 -17.07 14.79 5.87
N ALA A 530 -15.85 14.37 5.65
CA ALA A 530 -14.79 15.20 5.04
C ALA A 530 -15.14 15.64 3.61
N MET A 531 -15.92 14.85 2.88
CA MET A 531 -16.24 15.01 1.46
C MET A 531 -14.99 15.14 0.58
N SER A 532 -13.91 14.47 1.01
CA SER A 532 -12.61 14.42 0.35
C SER A 532 -11.88 13.15 0.77
N TYR A 533 -11.17 12.52 -0.16
CA TYR A 533 -10.29 11.39 0.12
C TYR A 533 -8.91 11.81 0.63
N THR A 534 -8.51 13.04 0.37
CA THR A 534 -7.16 13.55 0.62
C THR A 534 -7.09 14.57 1.75
N ASP A 535 -8.17 15.27 2.01
CA ASP A 535 -8.21 16.34 3.01
C ASP A 535 -9.23 16.02 4.09
N MET A 536 -8.74 15.46 5.20
CA MET A 536 -9.54 15.16 6.38
C MET A 536 -9.45 16.33 7.38
N PRO A 537 -10.53 17.12 7.57
CA PRO A 537 -10.54 18.18 8.58
C PRO A 537 -10.24 17.60 9.98
N GLU A 538 -9.45 18.32 10.80
CA GLU A 538 -9.10 17.91 12.15
C GLU A 538 -10.33 17.61 13.03
N GLN A 539 -11.36 18.44 12.91
CA GLN A 539 -12.62 18.20 13.60
C GLN A 539 -13.32 16.90 13.20
N THR A 540 -13.13 16.42 11.97
CA THR A 540 -13.65 15.12 11.50
C THR A 540 -12.79 14.00 12.06
N ARG A 541 -11.47 14.14 12.02
CA ARG A 541 -10.52 13.17 12.54
C ARG A 541 -10.71 12.87 14.03
N HIS A 542 -11.17 13.87 14.81
CA HIS A 542 -11.48 13.70 16.23
C HIS A 542 -12.48 12.56 16.53
N TYR A 543 -13.31 12.19 15.54
CA TYR A 543 -14.29 11.10 15.71
C TYR A 543 -13.76 9.69 15.46
N LEU A 544 -12.52 9.53 15.04
CA LEU A 544 -11.94 8.21 14.77
C LEU A 544 -12.03 7.27 15.99
N GLU A 545 -11.80 7.81 17.19
CA GLU A 545 -11.90 7.05 18.43
C GLU A 545 -13.31 6.93 19.01
N SER A 546 -14.31 7.46 18.33
CA SER A 546 -15.69 7.51 18.83
C SER A 546 -16.38 6.14 18.88
N GLY A 547 -15.83 5.11 18.20
CA GLY A 547 -16.46 3.80 18.03
C GLY A 547 -17.62 3.81 17.02
N TYR A 548 -17.69 4.80 16.14
CA TYR A 548 -18.66 4.88 15.05
C TYR A 548 -18.06 4.56 13.68
N PHE A 549 -16.74 4.57 13.56
CA PHE A 549 -16.03 4.43 12.31
C PHE A 549 -14.94 3.37 12.41
N ASP A 550 -14.73 2.63 11.32
CA ASP A 550 -13.69 1.61 11.21
C ASP A 550 -12.30 2.24 10.98
N SER A 551 -12.25 3.29 10.17
CA SER A 551 -11.01 3.93 9.74
C SER A 551 -11.24 5.40 9.35
N ASP A 552 -10.16 6.13 9.07
CA ASP A 552 -10.23 7.47 8.49
C ASP A 552 -10.99 7.46 7.16
N TYR A 553 -10.81 6.42 6.37
CA TYR A 553 -11.46 6.26 5.08
C TYR A 553 -12.99 6.25 5.19
N SER A 554 -13.53 5.60 6.23
CA SER A 554 -14.98 5.59 6.50
C SER A 554 -15.56 6.97 6.84
N MET A 555 -14.72 7.94 7.20
CA MET A 555 -15.16 9.32 7.48
C MET A 555 -15.11 10.24 6.26
N THR A 556 -14.65 9.76 5.11
CA THR A 556 -14.54 10.56 3.88
C THR A 556 -15.90 10.85 3.26
N TYR A 557 -16.67 9.82 2.97
CA TYR A 557 -17.99 9.90 2.37
C TYR A 557 -18.99 8.96 3.04
N PRO A 558 -20.30 9.27 3.04
CA PRO A 558 -21.32 8.35 3.56
C PRO A 558 -21.31 6.97 2.88
N THR A 559 -20.97 6.92 1.59
CA THR A 559 -20.87 5.69 0.81
C THR A 559 -19.70 4.82 1.27
N GLU A 560 -18.55 5.45 1.59
CA GLU A 560 -17.38 4.74 2.11
C GLU A 560 -17.62 4.23 3.53
N ASP A 561 -18.33 4.98 4.35
CA ASP A 561 -18.74 4.55 5.69
C ASP A 561 -19.62 3.29 5.62
N ARG A 562 -20.59 3.26 4.70
CA ARG A 562 -21.43 2.07 4.48
C ARG A 562 -20.62 0.89 3.96
N ALA A 563 -19.68 1.14 3.04
CA ALA A 563 -18.88 0.10 2.41
C ALA A 563 -17.89 -0.55 3.38
N THR A 564 -17.16 0.25 4.16
CA THR A 564 -16.23 -0.26 5.19
C THR A 564 -16.97 -0.97 6.31
N LEU A 565 -18.10 -0.41 6.77
CA LEU A 565 -18.96 -1.02 7.77
C LEU A 565 -19.49 -2.40 7.32
N PHE A 566 -19.97 -2.51 6.08
CA PHE A 566 -20.48 -3.76 5.52
C PHE A 566 -19.38 -4.80 5.37
N ALA A 567 -18.21 -4.40 4.88
CA ALA A 567 -17.05 -5.29 4.78
C ALA A 567 -16.63 -5.82 6.17
N ALA A 568 -16.59 -4.95 7.18
CA ALA A 568 -16.29 -5.33 8.56
C ALA A 568 -17.35 -6.32 9.12
N ALA A 569 -18.64 -6.11 8.82
CA ALA A 569 -19.70 -7.03 9.22
C ALA A 569 -19.58 -8.40 8.52
N MET A 570 -19.32 -8.42 7.23
CA MET A 570 -19.15 -9.64 6.46
C MET A 570 -17.94 -10.47 6.90
N THR A 571 -16.86 -9.81 7.33
CA THR A 571 -15.65 -10.47 7.84
C THR A 571 -15.71 -10.75 9.34
N GLN A 572 -16.76 -10.29 10.03
CA GLN A 572 -16.91 -10.40 11.49
C GLN A 572 -15.72 -9.78 12.23
N ALA A 573 -15.35 -8.57 11.81
CA ALA A 573 -14.23 -7.86 12.38
C ALA A 573 -14.43 -7.61 13.90
N PRO A 574 -13.46 -7.94 14.75
CA PRO A 574 -13.60 -7.79 16.23
C PRO A 574 -13.94 -6.37 16.68
N LEU A 575 -13.51 -5.37 15.93
CA LEU A 575 -13.82 -3.97 16.21
C LEU A 575 -15.33 -3.69 16.25
N MET A 576 -16.10 -4.35 15.40
CA MET A 576 -17.56 -4.16 15.37
C MET A 576 -18.25 -4.69 16.62
N GLU A 577 -17.77 -5.81 17.19
CA GLU A 577 -18.34 -6.38 18.43
C GLU A 577 -18.22 -5.40 19.61
N GLU A 578 -17.15 -4.60 19.62
CA GLU A 578 -16.86 -3.63 20.69
C GLU A 578 -17.43 -2.22 20.40
N SER A 579 -18.06 -2.00 19.25
CA SER A 579 -18.48 -0.67 18.76
C SER A 579 -19.99 -0.50 18.61
N PRO A 580 -20.72 -0.10 19.67
CA PRO A 580 -22.18 0.05 19.61
C PRO A 580 -22.67 1.03 18.53
N GLY A 581 -21.85 2.03 18.17
CA GLY A 581 -22.15 2.97 17.11
C GLY A 581 -22.16 2.29 15.74
N MET A 582 -21.16 1.46 15.45
CA MET A 582 -21.09 0.67 14.23
C MET A 582 -22.21 -0.38 14.16
N GLN A 583 -22.49 -1.06 15.28
CA GLN A 583 -23.60 -2.03 15.35
C GLN A 583 -24.95 -1.38 15.04
N LYS A 584 -25.20 -0.17 15.58
CA LYS A 584 -26.44 0.57 15.28
C LYS A 584 -26.56 0.94 13.80
N LYS A 585 -25.46 1.38 13.19
CA LYS A 585 -25.41 1.68 11.75
C LYS A 585 -25.66 0.40 10.93
N MET A 586 -25.03 -0.73 11.31
CA MET A 586 -25.21 -1.99 10.62
C MET A 586 -26.64 -2.55 10.75
N ASP A 587 -27.28 -2.42 11.93
CA ASP A 587 -28.69 -2.78 12.08
C ASP A 587 -29.60 -2.00 11.13
N TYR A 588 -29.38 -0.69 11.03
CA TYR A 588 -30.11 0.13 10.07
C TYR A 588 -29.87 -0.34 8.63
N TYR A 589 -28.60 -0.54 8.24
CA TYR A 589 -28.26 -0.95 6.89
C TYR A 589 -28.80 -2.33 6.53
N ALA A 590 -28.72 -3.29 7.44
CA ALA A 590 -29.31 -4.62 7.29
C ALA A 590 -30.84 -4.56 7.08
N ARG A 591 -31.52 -3.69 7.82
CA ARG A 591 -32.97 -3.47 7.64
C ARG A 591 -33.30 -2.83 6.31
N CYS A 592 -32.49 -1.88 5.83
CA CYS A 592 -32.64 -1.30 4.50
C CYS A 592 -32.52 -2.39 3.41
N ILE A 593 -31.53 -3.29 3.54
CA ILE A 593 -31.34 -4.40 2.62
C ILE A 593 -32.58 -5.31 2.64
N ARG A 594 -33.05 -5.72 3.81
CA ARG A 594 -34.25 -6.59 3.92
C ARG A 594 -35.52 -5.95 3.42
N ASP A 595 -35.66 -4.64 3.51
CA ASP A 595 -36.83 -3.90 2.99
C ASP A 595 -36.80 -3.76 1.46
N CYS A 596 -35.59 -3.63 0.87
CA CYS A 596 -35.41 -3.42 -0.56
C CYS A 596 -35.48 -4.71 -1.39
N PHE A 597 -35.02 -5.83 -0.83
CA PHE A 597 -34.85 -7.10 -1.55
C PHE A 597 -35.97 -8.07 -1.22
N ASP A 598 -36.31 -8.95 -2.20
CA ASP A 598 -37.14 -10.12 -1.91
C ASP A 598 -36.32 -11.10 -1.07
N THR A 599 -36.75 -11.30 0.16
CA THR A 599 -36.06 -12.15 1.15
C THR A 599 -36.66 -13.54 1.26
N GLU A 600 -37.56 -13.95 0.35
CA GLU A 600 -38.11 -15.32 0.32
C GLU A 600 -36.94 -16.32 0.11
N GLY A 601 -36.83 -17.28 1.01
CA GLY A 601 -35.77 -18.29 0.98
C GLY A 601 -34.44 -17.85 1.62
N TRP A 602 -34.31 -16.60 2.07
CA TRP A 602 -33.11 -16.17 2.78
C TRP A 602 -33.03 -16.82 4.16
N PRO A 603 -31.81 -17.00 4.71
CA PRO A 603 -31.65 -17.42 6.10
C PRO A 603 -32.25 -16.38 7.04
N GLU A 604 -32.71 -16.83 8.22
CA GLU A 604 -33.22 -15.95 9.28
C GLU A 604 -32.19 -14.87 9.65
N VAL A 605 -30.91 -15.21 9.57
CA VAL A 605 -29.76 -14.34 9.82
C VAL A 605 -28.78 -14.49 8.66
N THR A 606 -28.54 -13.42 7.97
CA THR A 606 -27.55 -13.37 6.88
C THR A 606 -26.13 -13.20 7.42
N ALA A 607 -25.12 -13.37 6.56
CA ALA A 607 -23.72 -13.29 6.97
C ALA A 607 -23.37 -11.93 7.61
N TRP A 608 -23.92 -10.83 7.11
CA TRP A 608 -23.69 -9.48 7.65
C TRP A 608 -24.51 -9.15 8.91
N GLU A 609 -25.48 -9.96 9.25
CA GLU A 609 -26.29 -9.82 10.48
C GLU A 609 -25.72 -10.62 11.66
N LEU A 610 -24.77 -11.52 11.42
CA LEU A 610 -24.18 -12.33 12.49
C LEU A 610 -23.54 -11.48 13.57
N ILE A 611 -22.96 -10.35 13.22
CA ILE A 611 -22.29 -9.42 14.14
C ILE A 611 -23.28 -8.68 15.06
N LEU A 612 -24.59 -8.72 14.79
CA LEU A 612 -25.64 -8.07 15.57
C LEU A 612 -26.23 -8.97 16.66
N LYS A 613 -25.78 -10.21 16.75
CA LYS A 613 -26.22 -11.20 17.75
C LYS A 613 -25.29 -11.29 18.93
#